data_ee798165e1088f0834f3e1dfe254483a
#
_entry.id   ee798165e1088f0834f3e1dfe254483a
#
_cell.length_a   1.000
_cell.length_b   1.000
_cell.length_c   1.000
_cell.angle_alpha   90.00
_cell.angle_beta   90.00
_cell.angle_gamma   90.00
#
_symmetry.space_group_name_H-M   'P 1'
#
loop_
_entity.id
_entity.type
_entity.pdbx_description
1 polymer ?
#
loop_
_entity_poly.entity_id
_entity_poly.type
_entity_poly.pdbx_seq_one_letter_code
_entity_poly.pdbx_strand_id
1 'polypeptide(L)'
;MGTQTALYDSSCGPYAGRLDIRERLERSGTPSVADFELVAAILGTGSRGKDVRTLASEILSSHDFSAGVPGIDELARIPGLGRARACRIAASLELGKRFFGVRERHIGGPADAWQLIRHFDDRKQERFLCCTLNGAHDVIAVRVVTLGLVNRTIIHPREIFSEAVADRACAIFVAHNHPSGRLEPSAEDMEITERIKAAGTILGIPLLDHLVFSH
;
A
#
# COMPACT_ATOMS: atom_id res chain seq x y z
N MET A 1 -46.01 -26.97 30.03
CA MET A 1 -44.73 -27.60 29.63
C MET A 1 -44.70 -27.61 28.12
N GLY A 2 -44.07 -26.65 27.52
CA GLY A 2 -43.91 -26.52 26.07
C GLY A 2 -42.42 -26.44 25.79
N THR A 3 -41.86 -27.51 25.26
CA THR A 3 -40.49 -27.63 24.81
C THR A 3 -40.30 -26.83 23.50
N GLN A 4 -39.54 -25.76 23.60
CA GLN A 4 -39.08 -24.98 22.45
C GLN A 4 -37.90 -25.71 21.82
N THR A 5 -38.14 -26.37 20.69
CA THR A 5 -37.09 -27.00 19.85
C THR A 5 -36.39 -25.88 19.07
N ALA A 6 -35.19 -25.55 19.46
CA ALA A 6 -34.32 -24.67 18.67
C ALA A 6 -33.93 -25.41 17.40
N LEU A 7 -34.39 -24.92 16.26
CA LEU A 7 -33.93 -25.32 14.95
C LEU A 7 -32.50 -24.77 14.75
N TYR A 8 -31.53 -25.63 14.99
CA TYR A 8 -30.11 -25.34 14.65
C TYR A 8 -30.00 -25.53 13.14
N ASP A 9 -29.86 -24.44 12.43
CA ASP A 9 -29.53 -24.46 10.99
C ASP A 9 -28.07 -24.90 10.82
N SER A 10 -27.87 -26.15 10.42
CA SER A 10 -26.56 -26.79 10.21
C SER A 10 -25.87 -26.36 8.90
N SER A 11 -26.36 -25.30 8.25
CA SER A 11 -25.75 -24.75 7.01
C SER A 11 -24.66 -23.71 7.26
N CYS A 12 -24.31 -23.42 8.52
CA CYS A 12 -23.30 -22.43 8.85
C CYS A 12 -21.91 -23.07 8.90
N GLY A 13 -21.08 -22.83 7.87
CA GLY A 13 -19.69 -23.26 7.81
C GLY A 13 -18.81 -22.71 8.96
N PRO A 14 -17.52 -22.99 8.99
CA PRO A 14 -16.59 -22.73 10.12
C PRO A 14 -16.46 -21.26 10.58
N TYR A 15 -17.27 -20.36 10.06
CA TYR A 15 -17.29 -18.93 10.37
C TYR A 15 -18.55 -18.45 11.10
N ALA A 16 -19.37 -19.38 11.62
CA ALA A 16 -20.53 -19.07 12.45
C ALA A 16 -20.12 -18.29 13.71
N GLY A 17 -20.57 -17.03 13.80
CA GLY A 17 -20.24 -16.13 14.93
C GLY A 17 -19.23 -15.02 14.63
N ARG A 18 -18.66 -14.93 13.40
CA ARG A 18 -17.88 -13.76 12.98
C ARG A 18 -18.80 -12.72 12.34
N LEU A 19 -18.64 -11.47 12.76
CA LEU A 19 -19.30 -10.30 12.16
C LEU A 19 -19.17 -10.35 10.63
N ASP A 20 -20.25 -9.96 9.94
CA ASP A 20 -20.20 -9.77 8.47
C ASP A 20 -19.06 -8.80 8.11
N ILE A 21 -18.40 -9.03 6.99
CA ILE A 21 -17.30 -8.19 6.50
C ILE A 21 -17.73 -6.73 6.42
N ARG A 22 -18.97 -6.45 6.02
CA ARG A 22 -19.53 -5.10 5.96
C ARG A 22 -19.61 -4.46 7.33
N GLU A 23 -20.11 -5.19 8.33
CA GLU A 23 -20.18 -4.72 9.71
C GLU A 23 -18.79 -4.44 10.29
N ARG A 24 -17.79 -5.24 9.92
CA ARG A 24 -16.40 -5.00 10.32
C ARG A 24 -15.85 -3.74 9.69
N LEU A 25 -16.08 -3.53 8.39
CA LEU A 25 -15.66 -2.33 7.67
C LEU A 25 -16.31 -1.07 8.26
N GLU A 26 -17.60 -1.14 8.60
CA GLU A 26 -18.32 -0.01 9.23
C GLU A 26 -17.81 0.32 10.63
N ARG A 27 -17.49 -0.70 11.43
CA ARG A 27 -17.05 -0.50 12.83
C ARG A 27 -15.58 -0.10 12.95
N SER A 28 -14.71 -0.68 12.13
CA SER A 28 -13.27 -0.62 12.32
C SER A 28 -12.55 0.17 11.22
N GLY A 29 -13.24 0.51 10.13
CA GLY A 29 -12.67 1.16 8.96
C GLY A 29 -11.82 0.22 8.10
N THR A 30 -11.59 0.62 6.85
CA THR A 30 -10.83 -0.16 5.86
C THR A 30 -9.38 -0.46 6.26
N PRO A 31 -8.63 0.41 6.97
CA PRO A 31 -7.23 0.13 7.32
C PRO A 31 -7.04 -1.01 8.33
N SER A 32 -8.09 -1.42 9.04
CA SER A 32 -8.01 -2.43 10.10
C SER A 32 -8.42 -3.84 9.68
N VAL A 33 -8.80 -4.03 8.42
CA VAL A 33 -9.21 -5.33 7.89
C VAL A 33 -8.11 -5.93 7.00
N ALA A 34 -8.07 -7.26 6.93
CA ALA A 34 -7.08 -7.96 6.09
C ALA A 34 -7.45 -7.89 4.61
N ASP A 35 -6.45 -8.04 3.71
CA ASP A 35 -6.61 -7.93 2.26
C ASP A 35 -7.69 -8.86 1.72
N PHE A 36 -7.77 -10.11 2.21
CA PHE A 36 -8.81 -11.04 1.78
C PHE A 36 -10.22 -10.57 2.15
N GLU A 37 -10.36 -9.79 3.22
CA GLU A 37 -11.65 -9.22 3.63
C GLU A 37 -12.04 -8.04 2.72
N LEU A 38 -11.08 -7.24 2.28
CA LEU A 38 -11.31 -6.20 1.27
C LEU A 38 -11.77 -6.82 -0.06
N VAL A 39 -11.08 -7.86 -0.53
CA VAL A 39 -11.48 -8.60 -1.74
C VAL A 39 -12.85 -9.23 -1.56
N ALA A 40 -13.15 -9.83 -0.41
CA ALA A 40 -14.45 -10.43 -0.13
C ALA A 40 -15.58 -9.36 -0.09
N ALA A 41 -15.30 -8.16 0.41
CA ALA A 41 -16.24 -7.04 0.37
C ALA A 41 -16.55 -6.60 -1.08
N ILE A 42 -15.53 -6.55 -1.95
CA ILE A 42 -15.70 -6.25 -3.38
C ILE A 42 -16.52 -7.34 -4.08
N LEU A 43 -16.28 -8.59 -3.77
CA LEU A 43 -17.04 -9.74 -4.32
C LEU A 43 -18.51 -9.72 -3.88
N GLY A 44 -18.76 -9.36 -2.64
CA GLY A 44 -20.07 -9.30 -2.00
C GLY A 44 -20.62 -10.67 -1.56
N THR A 45 -20.52 -11.70 -2.41
CA THR A 45 -21.03 -13.06 -2.13
C THR A 45 -20.07 -14.12 -2.63
N GLY A 46 -20.09 -15.30 -2.00
CA GLY A 46 -19.37 -16.48 -2.48
C GLY A 46 -19.97 -17.08 -3.76
N SER A 47 -19.51 -18.23 -4.14
CA SER A 47 -20.04 -19.03 -5.25
C SER A 47 -20.69 -20.31 -4.74
N ARG A 48 -21.36 -21.07 -5.63
CA ARG A 48 -21.97 -22.34 -5.25
C ARG A 48 -20.92 -23.30 -4.65
N GLY A 49 -21.07 -23.62 -3.37
CA GLY A 49 -20.17 -24.51 -2.64
C GLY A 49 -18.87 -23.86 -2.15
N LYS A 50 -18.72 -22.52 -2.28
CA LYS A 50 -17.51 -21.82 -1.84
C LYS A 50 -17.86 -20.50 -1.16
N ASP A 51 -17.47 -20.35 0.10
CA ASP A 51 -17.63 -19.11 0.87
C ASP A 51 -16.84 -17.96 0.26
N VAL A 52 -17.32 -16.73 0.44
CA VAL A 52 -16.71 -15.53 -0.15
C VAL A 52 -15.27 -15.28 0.38
N ARG A 53 -14.99 -15.60 1.64
CA ARG A 53 -13.66 -15.45 2.25
C ARG A 53 -12.66 -16.45 1.66
N THR A 54 -13.09 -17.70 1.48
CA THR A 54 -12.29 -18.73 0.82
C THR A 54 -11.98 -18.33 -0.61
N LEU A 55 -12.98 -17.86 -1.37
CA LEU A 55 -12.77 -17.37 -2.74
C LEU A 55 -11.82 -16.19 -2.79
N ALA A 56 -11.95 -15.23 -1.87
CA ALA A 56 -11.05 -14.08 -1.79
C ALA A 56 -9.59 -14.48 -1.49
N SER A 57 -9.39 -15.42 -0.57
CA SER A 57 -8.05 -15.94 -0.24
C SER A 57 -7.42 -16.68 -1.41
N GLU A 58 -8.20 -17.45 -2.17
CA GLU A 58 -7.72 -18.13 -3.38
C GLU A 58 -7.31 -17.13 -4.47
N ILE A 59 -8.05 -16.04 -4.64
CA ILE A 59 -7.69 -14.98 -5.59
C ILE A 59 -6.34 -14.37 -5.21
N LEU A 60 -6.16 -14.01 -3.94
CA LEU A 60 -4.91 -13.42 -3.47
C LEU A 60 -3.71 -14.37 -3.56
N SER A 61 -3.93 -15.68 -3.35
CA SER A 61 -2.85 -16.66 -3.44
C SER A 61 -2.52 -17.10 -4.87
N SER A 62 -3.43 -16.87 -5.83
CA SER A 62 -3.25 -17.31 -7.21
C SER A 62 -2.49 -16.31 -8.08
N HIS A 63 -2.31 -15.07 -7.61
CA HIS A 63 -1.69 -13.97 -8.37
C HIS A 63 -0.77 -13.13 -7.49
N ASP A 64 0.36 -12.74 -8.06
CA ASP A 64 1.21 -11.70 -7.48
C ASP A 64 0.71 -10.31 -7.95
N PHE A 65 -0.14 -9.69 -7.14
CA PHE A 65 -0.70 -8.37 -7.43
C PHE A 65 0.36 -7.24 -7.40
N SER A 66 1.55 -7.49 -6.86
CA SER A 66 2.66 -6.54 -6.90
C SER A 66 3.28 -6.44 -8.30
N ALA A 67 3.18 -7.53 -9.09
CA ALA A 67 3.66 -7.56 -10.47
C ALA A 67 2.72 -6.86 -11.46
N GLY A 68 1.48 -6.55 -11.05
CA GLY A 68 0.51 -5.84 -11.87
C GLY A 68 -0.94 -6.28 -11.67
N VAL A 69 -1.84 -5.65 -12.41
CA VAL A 69 -3.27 -6.00 -12.39
C VAL A 69 -3.50 -7.19 -13.33
N PRO A 70 -3.96 -8.35 -12.84
CA PRO A 70 -4.22 -9.52 -13.69
C PRO A 70 -5.35 -9.24 -14.68
N GLY A 71 -5.26 -9.87 -15.84
CA GLY A 71 -6.28 -9.76 -16.90
C GLY A 71 -7.62 -10.41 -16.50
N ILE A 72 -8.74 -9.91 -17.06
CA ILE A 72 -10.08 -10.45 -16.79
C ILE A 72 -10.16 -11.93 -17.12
N ASP A 73 -9.56 -12.38 -18.23
CA ASP A 73 -9.57 -13.77 -18.65
C ASP A 73 -8.75 -14.67 -17.71
N GLU A 74 -7.69 -14.13 -17.13
CA GLU A 74 -6.85 -14.80 -16.14
C GLU A 74 -7.63 -14.99 -14.83
N LEU A 75 -8.21 -13.92 -14.30
CA LEU A 75 -9.07 -13.97 -13.12
C LEU A 75 -10.27 -14.90 -13.31
N ALA A 76 -10.90 -14.89 -14.48
CA ALA A 76 -12.07 -15.72 -14.76
C ALA A 76 -11.79 -17.24 -14.79
N ARG A 77 -10.51 -17.66 -14.87
CA ARG A 77 -10.11 -19.08 -14.76
C ARG A 77 -10.16 -19.59 -13.33
N ILE A 78 -10.22 -18.71 -12.33
CA ILE A 78 -10.31 -19.11 -10.91
C ILE A 78 -11.67 -19.78 -10.69
N PRO A 79 -11.71 -21.05 -10.20
CA PRO A 79 -12.95 -21.77 -10.00
C PRO A 79 -13.89 -21.05 -9.03
N GLY A 80 -15.10 -20.74 -9.51
CA GLY A 80 -16.13 -20.06 -8.72
C GLY A 80 -16.13 -18.53 -8.82
N LEU A 81 -15.12 -17.92 -9.45
CA LEU A 81 -15.08 -16.46 -9.62
C LEU A 81 -16.05 -16.00 -10.71
N GLY A 82 -15.96 -16.59 -11.90
CA GLY A 82 -16.78 -16.24 -13.05
C GLY A 82 -16.47 -14.82 -13.61
N ARG A 83 -16.87 -14.61 -14.87
CA ARG A 83 -16.48 -13.42 -15.64
C ARG A 83 -16.95 -12.08 -15.02
N ALA A 84 -18.18 -12.04 -14.49
CA ALA A 84 -18.74 -10.83 -13.91
C ALA A 84 -17.97 -10.36 -12.65
N ARG A 85 -17.55 -11.30 -11.79
CA ARG A 85 -16.74 -11.00 -10.61
C ARG A 85 -15.30 -10.67 -10.98
N ALA A 86 -14.73 -11.35 -11.96
CA ALA A 86 -13.42 -11.03 -12.52
C ALA A 86 -13.37 -9.59 -13.04
N CYS A 87 -14.38 -9.14 -13.79
CA CYS A 87 -14.50 -7.75 -14.23
C CYS A 87 -14.58 -6.77 -13.06
N ARG A 88 -15.32 -7.11 -11.99
CA ARG A 88 -15.45 -6.25 -10.81
C ARG A 88 -14.11 -6.06 -10.09
N ILE A 89 -13.36 -7.13 -9.90
CA ILE A 89 -12.02 -7.08 -9.28
C ILE A 89 -11.08 -6.26 -10.17
N ALA A 90 -10.96 -6.59 -11.45
CA ALA A 90 -10.09 -5.87 -12.38
C ALA A 90 -10.42 -4.38 -12.42
N ALA A 91 -11.71 -4.02 -12.46
CA ALA A 91 -12.15 -2.63 -12.43
C ALA A 91 -11.80 -1.92 -11.12
N SER A 92 -11.93 -2.58 -9.96
CA SER A 92 -11.58 -2.02 -8.67
C SER A 92 -10.08 -1.76 -8.55
N LEU A 93 -9.25 -2.70 -9.02
CA LEU A 93 -7.79 -2.56 -9.04
C LEU A 93 -7.36 -1.46 -10.01
N GLU A 94 -7.97 -1.39 -11.19
CA GLU A 94 -7.67 -0.34 -12.17
C GLU A 94 -8.08 1.05 -11.66
N LEU A 95 -9.21 1.18 -10.97
CA LEU A 95 -9.59 2.43 -10.31
C LEU A 95 -8.59 2.81 -9.22
N GLY A 96 -8.17 1.86 -8.40
CA GLY A 96 -7.11 2.06 -7.40
C GLY A 96 -5.81 2.56 -8.06
N LYS A 97 -5.39 1.90 -9.14
CA LYS A 97 -4.22 2.31 -9.92
C LYS A 97 -4.37 3.73 -10.49
N ARG A 98 -5.52 4.09 -11.05
CA ARG A 98 -5.76 5.42 -11.62
C ARG A 98 -5.79 6.53 -10.59
N PHE A 99 -6.38 6.28 -9.43
CA PHE A 99 -6.55 7.32 -8.40
C PHE A 99 -5.39 7.38 -7.41
N PHE A 100 -4.78 6.24 -7.08
CA PHE A 100 -3.80 6.12 -6.00
C PHE A 100 -2.48 5.51 -6.47
N GLY A 101 -2.46 4.85 -7.64
CA GLY A 101 -1.23 4.30 -8.24
C GLY A 101 -0.24 5.42 -8.52
N VAL A 102 1.02 5.10 -8.37
CA VAL A 102 2.09 5.94 -8.89
C VAL A 102 1.89 5.97 -10.41
N ARG A 103 1.27 7.06 -10.93
CA ARG A 103 1.34 7.34 -12.35
C ARG A 103 2.83 7.54 -12.65
N GLU A 104 3.26 7.22 -13.86
CA GLU A 104 4.53 7.68 -14.40
C GLU A 104 4.55 9.21 -14.26
N ARG A 105 4.92 9.69 -13.09
CA ARG A 105 4.99 11.12 -12.78
C ARG A 105 6.44 11.49 -12.95
N HIS A 106 6.68 12.28 -13.96
CA HIS A 106 7.95 12.93 -14.11
C HIS A 106 8.17 13.91 -12.96
N ILE A 107 9.34 13.83 -12.33
CA ILE A 107 9.75 14.75 -11.27
C ILE A 107 10.70 15.77 -11.89
N GLY A 108 10.16 16.91 -12.28
CA GLY A 108 10.94 18.04 -12.78
C GLY A 108 11.40 19.00 -11.68
N GLY A 109 10.86 18.86 -10.46
CA GLY A 109 11.23 19.71 -9.34
C GLY A 109 10.45 19.43 -8.05
N PRO A 110 10.73 20.22 -6.97
CA PRO A 110 10.11 20.03 -5.66
C PRO A 110 8.58 20.09 -5.65
N ALA A 111 7.98 20.88 -6.55
CA ALA A 111 6.52 21.01 -6.66
C ALA A 111 5.87 19.69 -7.12
N ASP A 112 6.51 18.97 -8.05
CA ASP A 112 6.01 17.67 -8.53
C ASP A 112 6.16 16.63 -7.42
N ALA A 113 7.30 16.63 -6.73
CA ALA A 113 7.55 15.76 -5.58
C ALA A 113 6.52 16.00 -4.48
N TRP A 114 6.18 17.24 -4.15
CA TRP A 114 5.14 17.59 -3.19
C TRP A 114 3.78 17.01 -3.57
N GLN A 115 3.34 17.15 -4.82
CA GLN A 115 2.09 16.57 -5.30
C GLN A 115 2.03 15.04 -5.13
N LEU A 116 3.19 14.38 -5.22
CA LEU A 116 3.31 12.95 -5.05
C LEU A 116 3.21 12.53 -3.58
N ILE A 117 3.85 13.26 -2.66
CA ILE A 117 4.03 12.84 -1.26
C ILE A 117 3.03 13.45 -0.27
N ARG A 118 2.30 14.51 -0.63
CA ARG A 118 1.42 15.26 0.29
C ARG A 118 0.40 14.41 1.05
N HIS A 119 -0.03 13.26 0.49
CA HIS A 119 -1.00 12.38 1.13
C HIS A 119 -0.39 11.48 2.22
N PHE A 120 0.96 11.48 2.36
CA PHE A 120 1.65 10.80 3.45
C PHE A 120 1.78 11.66 4.70
N ASP A 121 1.35 12.93 4.65
CA ASP A 121 1.40 13.81 5.80
C ASP A 121 0.56 13.28 6.96
N ASP A 122 1.16 13.28 8.16
CA ASP A 122 0.55 12.77 9.37
C ASP A 122 0.90 13.69 10.55
N ARG A 123 -0.13 14.24 11.19
CA ARG A 123 0.04 15.15 12.35
C ARG A 123 0.54 14.49 13.63
N LYS A 124 0.52 13.15 13.66
CA LYS A 124 0.85 12.39 14.88
C LYS A 124 2.16 11.64 14.78
N GLN A 125 2.59 11.34 13.57
CA GLN A 125 3.72 10.45 13.35
C GLN A 125 4.60 10.96 12.22
N GLU A 126 5.90 10.99 12.47
CA GLU A 126 6.89 11.27 11.45
C GLU A 126 7.04 10.06 10.51
N ARG A 127 7.06 10.31 9.22
CA ARG A 127 7.25 9.32 8.16
C ARG A 127 8.43 9.73 7.32
N PHE A 128 9.35 8.83 7.13
CA PHE A 128 10.43 9.02 6.18
C PHE A 128 10.13 8.22 4.91
N LEU A 129 10.16 8.91 3.79
CA LEU A 129 9.81 8.37 2.48
C LEU A 129 11.05 8.28 1.59
N CYS A 130 11.12 7.24 0.77
CA CYS A 130 12.04 7.15 -0.35
C CYS A 130 11.24 7.01 -1.64
N CYS A 131 11.57 7.85 -2.61
CA CYS A 131 11.05 7.77 -3.96
C CYS A 131 12.16 7.35 -4.92
N THR A 132 11.95 6.27 -5.65
CA THR A 132 12.88 5.75 -6.64
C THR A 132 12.48 6.22 -8.03
N LEU A 133 13.47 6.61 -8.85
CA LEU A 133 13.27 7.22 -10.15
C LEU A 133 14.05 6.47 -11.25
N ASN A 134 13.46 6.41 -12.45
CA ASN A 134 14.14 5.90 -13.64
C ASN A 134 15.06 6.96 -14.25
N GLY A 135 15.74 6.63 -15.36
CA GLY A 135 16.66 7.54 -16.04
C GLY A 135 16.01 8.77 -16.68
N ALA A 136 14.69 8.80 -16.82
CA ALA A 136 13.92 9.97 -17.25
C ALA A 136 13.35 10.78 -16.07
N HIS A 137 13.70 10.43 -14.83
CA HIS A 137 13.14 10.96 -13.59
C HIS A 137 11.63 10.68 -13.42
N ASP A 138 11.12 9.64 -14.07
CA ASP A 138 9.78 9.16 -13.77
C ASP A 138 9.80 8.29 -12.52
N VAL A 139 8.75 8.39 -11.74
CA VAL A 139 8.62 7.68 -10.46
C VAL A 139 8.43 6.19 -10.71
N ILE A 140 9.33 5.36 -10.17
CA ILE A 140 9.19 3.91 -10.13
C ILE A 140 8.31 3.52 -8.93
N ALA A 141 8.69 3.98 -7.73
CA ALA A 141 7.95 3.69 -6.50
C ALA A 141 8.11 4.79 -5.45
N VAL A 142 7.15 4.87 -4.54
CA VAL A 142 7.23 5.67 -3.30
C VAL A 142 6.99 4.73 -2.13
N ARG A 143 7.91 4.69 -1.18
CA ARG A 143 7.86 3.80 -0.01
C ARG A 143 8.05 4.58 1.28
N VAL A 144 7.28 4.19 2.30
CA VAL A 144 7.56 4.59 3.67
C VAL A 144 8.68 3.71 4.20
N VAL A 145 9.85 4.29 4.40
CA VAL A 145 11.04 3.57 4.89
C VAL A 145 10.96 3.35 6.39
N THR A 146 10.51 4.36 7.13
CA THR A 146 10.32 4.26 8.56
C THR A 146 9.09 5.01 9.04
N LEU A 147 8.49 4.47 10.11
CA LEU A 147 7.44 5.10 10.90
C LEU A 147 8.06 5.41 12.26
N GLY A 148 8.41 6.68 12.50
CA GLY A 148 9.07 7.10 13.74
C GLY A 148 8.09 7.35 14.88
N LEU A 149 8.52 7.01 16.10
CA LEU A 149 8.06 7.65 17.31
C LEU A 149 8.91 8.92 17.52
N VAL A 150 8.29 9.99 17.96
CA VAL A 150 8.74 11.39 18.13
C VAL A 150 10.19 11.64 18.62
N ASN A 151 11.02 10.64 18.87
CA ASN A 151 12.30 10.86 19.53
C ASN A 151 13.56 10.19 18.97
N ARG A 152 13.55 9.30 18.01
CA ARG A 152 14.75 8.80 17.29
C ARG A 152 14.39 7.72 16.28
N THR A 153 14.31 8.07 15.02
CA THR A 153 14.37 7.07 13.95
C THR A 153 15.79 7.07 13.37
N ILE A 154 16.59 6.08 13.72
CA ILE A 154 17.89 5.89 13.08
C ILE A 154 17.65 5.30 11.71
N ILE A 155 17.58 6.15 10.68
CA ILE A 155 17.49 5.72 9.30
C ILE A 155 18.90 5.29 8.87
N HIS A 156 19.00 4.05 8.39
CA HIS A 156 20.28 3.58 7.84
C HIS A 156 20.22 3.62 6.30
N PRO A 157 21.22 4.12 5.59
CA PRO A 157 21.24 4.15 4.12
C PRO A 157 20.92 2.80 3.46
N ARG A 158 21.30 1.67 4.07
CA ARG A 158 20.99 0.32 3.56
C ARG A 158 19.49 0.08 3.39
N GLU A 159 18.64 0.63 4.27
CA GLU A 159 17.18 0.45 4.20
C GLU A 159 16.59 1.20 2.99
N ILE A 160 17.21 2.31 2.62
CA ILE A 160 16.82 3.13 1.47
C ILE A 160 17.33 2.48 0.17
N PHE A 161 18.60 2.11 0.13
CA PHE A 161 19.23 1.64 -1.09
C PHE A 161 18.96 0.18 -1.41
N SER A 162 18.53 -0.67 -0.46
CA SER A 162 18.07 -2.03 -0.76
C SER A 162 16.92 -2.02 -1.77
N GLU A 163 15.94 -1.16 -1.53
CA GLU A 163 14.78 -1.00 -2.40
C GLU A 163 15.15 -0.30 -3.72
N ALA A 164 16.00 0.73 -3.66
CA ALA A 164 16.45 1.45 -4.85
C ALA A 164 17.23 0.54 -5.82
N VAL A 165 18.06 -0.36 -5.30
CA VAL A 165 18.76 -1.37 -6.10
C VAL A 165 17.79 -2.39 -6.68
N ALA A 166 16.82 -2.88 -5.89
CA ALA A 166 15.80 -3.82 -6.36
C ALA A 166 14.95 -3.22 -7.50
N ASP A 167 14.61 -1.94 -7.40
CA ASP A 167 13.88 -1.19 -8.42
C ASP A 167 14.74 -0.86 -9.66
N ARG A 168 16.05 -1.11 -9.63
CA ARG A 168 17.00 -0.65 -10.64
C ARG A 168 16.89 0.86 -10.87
N ALA A 169 16.71 1.62 -9.78
CA ALA A 169 16.58 3.07 -9.83
C ALA A 169 17.84 3.74 -10.36
N CYS A 170 17.66 4.79 -11.13
CA CYS A 170 18.75 5.64 -11.61
C CYS A 170 19.04 6.80 -10.67
N ALA A 171 18.06 7.19 -9.85
CA ALA A 171 18.18 8.22 -8.82
C ALA A 171 17.11 8.01 -7.74
N ILE A 172 17.28 8.68 -6.61
CA ILE A 172 16.27 8.76 -5.56
C ILE A 172 16.08 10.22 -5.12
N PHE A 173 14.90 10.52 -4.58
CA PHE A 173 14.74 11.59 -3.61
C PHE A 173 14.13 11.04 -2.33
N VAL A 174 14.39 11.70 -1.21
CA VAL A 174 13.80 11.34 0.07
C VAL A 174 12.95 12.49 0.61
N ALA A 175 12.01 12.18 1.47
CA ALA A 175 11.18 13.19 2.10
C ALA A 175 10.75 12.75 3.49
N HIS A 176 10.52 13.69 4.41
CA HIS A 176 9.90 13.39 5.69
C HIS A 176 8.94 14.50 6.10
N ASN A 177 7.88 14.12 6.82
CA ASN A 177 6.97 15.09 7.38
C ASN A 177 7.37 15.45 8.81
N HIS A 178 7.14 16.72 9.17
CA HIS A 178 7.25 17.19 10.53
C HIS A 178 5.85 17.36 11.15
N PRO A 179 5.43 16.49 12.10
CA PRO A 179 4.14 16.63 12.79
C PRO A 179 3.98 17.96 13.54
N SER A 180 5.10 18.61 13.88
CA SER A 180 5.12 19.91 14.55
C SER A 180 4.72 21.10 13.65
N GLY A 181 4.65 20.89 12.34
CA GLY A 181 4.40 21.95 11.35
C GLY A 181 5.63 22.78 10.97
N ARG A 182 6.82 22.52 11.54
CA ARG A 182 8.04 23.23 11.19
C ARG A 182 8.66 22.64 9.92
N LEU A 183 9.04 23.49 8.98
CA LEU A 183 9.67 23.06 7.71
C LEU A 183 11.19 23.14 7.74
N GLU A 184 11.77 23.66 8.83
CA GLU A 184 13.22 23.73 8.98
C GLU A 184 13.79 22.34 9.30
N PRO A 185 14.79 21.86 8.54
CA PRO A 185 15.44 20.58 8.82
C PRO A 185 16.22 20.64 10.14
N SER A 186 16.20 19.58 10.90
CA SER A 186 17.00 19.41 12.10
C SER A 186 18.48 19.10 11.77
N ALA A 187 19.35 19.11 12.78
CA ALA A 187 20.74 18.70 12.61
C ALA A 187 20.84 17.22 12.23
N GLU A 188 19.96 16.38 12.76
CA GLU A 188 19.84 14.96 12.43
C GLU A 188 19.42 14.74 10.97
N ASP A 189 18.50 15.59 10.45
CA ASP A 189 18.08 15.52 9.05
C ASP A 189 19.23 15.87 8.10
N MET A 190 20.03 16.84 8.47
CA MET A 190 21.22 17.21 7.71
C MET A 190 22.27 16.09 7.72
N GLU A 191 22.51 15.45 8.87
CA GLU A 191 23.46 14.35 9.00
C GLU A 191 23.02 13.15 8.14
N ILE A 192 21.75 12.73 8.24
CA ILE A 192 21.25 11.59 7.44
C ILE A 192 21.27 11.90 5.94
N THR A 193 21.00 13.14 5.55
CA THR A 193 21.08 13.58 4.15
C THR A 193 22.48 13.38 3.60
N GLU A 194 23.51 13.81 4.30
CA GLU A 194 24.90 13.64 3.87
C GLU A 194 25.31 12.15 3.82
N ARG A 195 24.84 11.33 4.76
CA ARG A 195 25.08 9.88 4.76
C ARG A 195 24.43 9.19 3.56
N ILE A 196 23.18 9.54 3.23
CA ILE A 196 22.46 9.01 2.07
C ILE A 196 23.18 9.45 0.78
N LYS A 197 23.55 10.72 0.66
CA LYS A 197 24.26 11.27 -0.48
C LYS A 197 25.60 10.55 -0.72
N ALA A 198 26.39 10.34 0.33
CA ALA A 198 27.64 9.60 0.24
C ALA A 198 27.42 8.14 -0.22
N ALA A 199 26.44 7.45 0.34
CA ALA A 199 26.08 6.09 -0.06
C ALA A 199 25.58 6.03 -1.51
N GLY A 200 24.76 6.98 -1.93
CA GLY A 200 24.24 7.08 -3.30
C GLY A 200 25.35 7.29 -4.32
N THR A 201 26.36 8.10 -3.98
CA THR A 201 27.55 8.30 -4.83
C THR A 201 28.32 7.00 -5.04
N ILE A 202 28.48 6.18 -3.99
CA ILE A 202 29.18 4.89 -4.09
C ILE A 202 28.40 3.89 -4.94
N LEU A 203 27.05 3.89 -4.81
CA LEU A 203 26.18 2.96 -5.51
C LEU A 203 25.81 3.38 -6.94
N GLY A 204 26.18 4.62 -7.34
CA GLY A 204 25.76 5.18 -8.63
C GLY A 204 24.28 5.52 -8.72
N ILE A 205 23.61 5.69 -7.57
CA ILE A 205 22.21 6.07 -7.44
C ILE A 205 22.14 7.39 -6.65
N PRO A 206 22.29 8.55 -7.29
CA PRO A 206 22.37 9.82 -6.60
C PRO A 206 21.09 10.18 -5.85
N LEU A 207 21.25 10.79 -4.68
CA LEU A 207 20.19 11.52 -4.01
C LEU A 207 20.01 12.88 -4.71
N LEU A 208 18.82 13.08 -5.31
CA LEU A 208 18.51 14.35 -6.00
C LEU A 208 18.10 15.45 -5.01
N ASP A 209 17.28 15.12 -4.03
CA ASP A 209 16.77 16.08 -3.06
C ASP A 209 16.32 15.39 -1.76
N HIS A 210 16.23 16.18 -0.68
CA HIS A 210 15.62 15.79 0.58
C HIS A 210 14.59 16.85 1.00
N LEU A 211 13.31 16.50 0.93
CA LEU A 211 12.20 17.40 1.16
C LEU A 211 11.67 17.27 2.58
N VAL A 212 11.53 18.39 3.28
CA VAL A 212 10.77 18.46 4.53
C VAL A 212 9.39 19.01 4.21
N PHE A 213 8.34 18.33 4.65
CA PHE A 213 6.97 18.75 4.37
C PHE A 213 6.08 18.71 5.62
N SER A 214 5.00 19.47 5.55
CA SER A 214 3.94 19.53 6.55
C SER A 214 2.65 20.04 5.91
N HIS A 215 1.53 19.84 6.56
CA HIS A 215 0.20 20.34 6.12
C HIS A 215 0.03 21.83 6.41
#